data_e4d2369658ce21e61e2fcf3145cef6ea
#
_entry.id   e4d2369658ce21e61e2fcf3145cef6ea
#
_cell.length_a   1.000
_cell.length_b   1.000
_cell.length_c   1.000
_cell.angle_alpha   90.00
_cell.angle_beta   90.00
_cell.angle_gamma   90.00
#
_symmetry.space_group_name_H-M   'P 1'
#
loop_
_entity.id
_entity.type
_entity.pdbx_description
1 polymer ?
#
loop_
_entity_poly.entity_id
_entity_poly.type
_entity_poly.pdbx_seq_one_letter_code
_entity_poly.pdbx_strand_id
1 'polypeptide(L)'
;MLVALSSMLLDTFKASFDTVSSRTRAILDITSDEQLYQRPRELPQTFAMFTVGEYVLRSAAAVEQTFGGITTRLWDDPFEWTLPEKLYTKQLISQYLDEVDKTRGDGFAFIKNDESLTKSIPAPVTIKPISQVLIETLTRSEHYLGRAYAVFQMLSDEKLPRIESL
;
A
#
# COMPACT_ATOMS: atom_id res chain seq x y z
N MET A 1 -34.28 2.68 3.99
CA MET A 1 -33.37 2.73 5.15
C MET A 1 -32.44 1.52 5.26
N LEU A 2 -32.81 0.34 4.84
CA LEU A 2 -31.95 -0.87 4.82
C LEU A 2 -30.78 -0.80 3.79
N VAL A 3 -30.96 -0.08 2.68
CA VAL A 3 -29.93 0.01 1.61
C VAL A 3 -28.73 0.87 2.04
N ALA A 4 -28.91 1.87 2.91
CA ALA A 4 -27.83 2.75 3.36
C ALA A 4 -26.86 2.10 4.38
N LEU A 5 -27.28 1.03 5.05
CA LEU A 5 -26.44 0.26 5.98
C LEU A 5 -25.63 -0.84 5.27
N SER A 6 -25.99 -1.21 4.04
CA SER A 6 -25.42 -2.35 3.34
C SER A 6 -24.06 -2.11 2.68
N SER A 7 -23.52 -0.90 2.76
CA SER A 7 -22.21 -0.53 2.17
C SER A 7 -21.28 0.23 3.14
N MET A 8 -21.69 0.48 4.38
CA MET A 8 -20.94 1.30 5.34
C MET A 8 -19.53 0.75 5.62
N LEU A 9 -19.42 -0.56 5.79
CA LEU A 9 -18.13 -1.20 6.05
C LEU A 9 -17.25 -1.18 4.79
N LEU A 10 -17.84 -1.44 3.63
CA LEU A 10 -17.14 -1.36 2.34
C LEU A 10 -16.63 0.07 2.07
N ASP A 11 -17.43 1.09 2.36
CA ASP A 11 -17.04 2.49 2.19
C ASP A 11 -15.95 2.89 3.20
N THR A 12 -15.97 2.33 4.40
CA THR A 12 -14.89 2.49 5.39
C THR A 12 -13.56 1.90 4.87
N PHE A 13 -13.59 0.71 4.27
CA PHE A 13 -12.40 0.14 3.65
C PHE A 13 -11.88 1.01 2.50
N LYS A 14 -12.75 1.47 1.60
CA LYS A 14 -12.37 2.37 0.52
C LYS A 14 -11.67 3.62 1.04
N ALA A 15 -12.26 4.29 2.02
CA ALA A 15 -11.67 5.49 2.64
C ALA A 15 -10.31 5.19 3.28
N SER A 16 -10.14 4.05 3.95
CA SER A 16 -8.87 3.65 4.55
C SER A 16 -7.78 3.43 3.50
N PHE A 17 -8.10 2.75 2.39
CA PHE A 17 -7.14 2.58 1.29
C PHE A 17 -6.85 3.87 0.53
N ASP A 18 -7.83 4.79 0.40
CA ASP A 18 -7.60 6.14 -0.14
C ASP A 18 -6.63 6.93 0.74
N THR A 19 -6.73 6.80 2.06
CA THR A 19 -5.79 7.40 3.01
C THR A 19 -4.37 6.84 2.81
N VAL A 20 -4.22 5.52 2.69
CA VAL A 20 -2.91 4.88 2.40
C VAL A 20 -2.32 5.41 1.10
N SER A 21 -3.10 5.47 0.01
CA SER A 21 -2.64 5.99 -1.28
C SER A 21 -2.21 7.45 -1.18
N SER A 22 -3.01 8.30 -0.56
CA SER A 22 -2.72 9.73 -0.38
C SER A 22 -1.43 9.95 0.42
N ARG A 23 -1.24 9.21 1.51
CA ARG A 23 -0.03 9.29 2.35
C ARG A 23 1.21 8.76 1.62
N THR A 24 1.05 7.71 0.82
CA THR A 24 2.13 7.17 -0.02
C THR A 24 2.60 8.21 -1.04
N ARG A 25 1.67 8.90 -1.70
CA ARG A 25 2.00 9.98 -2.62
C ARG A 25 2.62 11.16 -1.91
N ALA A 26 2.11 11.54 -0.75
CA ALA A 26 2.64 12.67 0.02
C ALA A 26 4.11 12.49 0.43
N ILE A 27 4.52 11.30 0.87
CA ILE A 27 5.94 11.05 1.18
C ILE A 27 6.80 10.99 -0.09
N LEU A 28 6.26 10.45 -1.19
CA LEU A 28 6.95 10.43 -2.47
C LEU A 28 7.18 11.86 -3.00
N ASP A 29 6.21 12.75 -2.85
CA ASP A 29 6.29 14.13 -3.33
C ASP A 29 7.44 14.92 -2.70
N ILE A 30 7.70 14.74 -1.42
CA ILE A 30 8.79 15.42 -0.71
C ILE A 30 10.14 14.70 -0.81
N THR A 31 10.17 13.47 -1.30
CA THR A 31 11.41 12.70 -1.48
C THR A 31 12.05 13.05 -2.83
N SER A 32 13.34 13.39 -2.87
CA SER A 32 14.04 13.58 -4.14
C SER A 32 14.42 12.24 -4.80
N ASP A 33 14.74 12.24 -6.09
CA ASP A 33 15.19 11.02 -6.78
C ASP A 33 16.47 10.45 -6.14
N GLU A 34 17.37 11.30 -5.64
CA GLU A 34 18.59 10.88 -4.95
C GLU A 34 18.29 10.23 -3.59
N GLN A 35 17.27 10.74 -2.88
CA GLN A 35 16.86 10.22 -1.58
C GLN A 35 16.09 8.90 -1.67
N LEU A 36 15.42 8.63 -2.80
CA LEU A 36 14.57 7.44 -2.96
C LEU A 36 15.26 6.15 -2.54
N TYR A 37 16.49 5.97 -2.97
CA TYR A 37 17.27 4.76 -2.75
C TYR A 37 18.54 5.01 -1.94
N GLN A 38 18.63 6.18 -1.29
CA GLN A 38 19.69 6.46 -0.33
C GLN A 38 19.52 5.56 0.90
N ARG A 39 20.55 4.81 1.24
CA ARG A 39 20.52 3.95 2.41
C ARG A 39 20.66 4.80 3.69
N PRO A 40 19.80 4.59 4.69
CA PRO A 40 19.99 5.18 5.99
C PRO A 40 21.28 4.62 6.64
N ARG A 41 21.79 5.35 7.63
CA ARG A 41 22.96 4.90 8.40
C ARG A 41 22.68 3.54 9.04
N GLU A 42 23.48 2.54 8.71
CA GLU A 42 23.45 1.25 9.39
C GLU A 42 23.98 1.41 10.82
N LEU A 43 23.18 0.97 11.79
CA LEU A 43 23.62 0.85 13.17
C LEU A 43 24.16 -0.55 13.40
N PRO A 44 25.29 -0.72 14.12
CA PRO A 44 25.77 -2.03 14.53
C PRO A 44 24.63 -2.81 15.23
N GLN A 45 24.43 -4.07 14.87
CA GLN A 45 23.44 -4.96 15.46
C GLN A 45 21.96 -4.70 15.04
N THR A 46 21.70 -3.85 14.08
CA THR A 46 20.35 -3.73 13.49
C THR A 46 20.27 -4.49 12.17
N PHE A 47 19.07 -5.04 11.88
CA PHE A 47 18.79 -5.56 10.55
C PHE A 47 18.88 -4.44 9.52
N ALA A 48 19.40 -4.73 8.34
CA ALA A 48 19.45 -3.79 7.23
C ALA A 48 18.07 -3.18 6.99
N MET A 49 17.98 -1.85 7.04
CA MET A 49 16.77 -1.11 6.72
C MET A 49 16.67 -0.96 5.21
N PHE A 50 15.45 -1.03 4.70
CA PHE A 50 15.17 -0.64 3.33
C PHE A 50 15.21 0.89 3.18
N THR A 51 15.32 1.34 1.95
CA THR A 51 15.25 2.76 1.58
C THR A 51 13.81 3.28 1.56
N VAL A 52 13.62 4.60 1.45
CA VAL A 52 12.29 5.20 1.30
C VAL A 52 11.54 4.59 0.12
N GLY A 53 12.18 4.55 -1.06
CA GLY A 53 11.59 3.98 -2.27
C GLY A 53 11.20 2.52 -2.11
N GLU A 54 12.07 1.69 -1.54
CA GLU A 54 11.77 0.28 -1.30
C GLU A 54 10.57 0.09 -0.35
N TYR A 55 10.44 0.90 0.70
CA TYR A 55 9.27 0.85 1.59
C TYR A 55 7.98 1.32 0.93
N VAL A 56 8.05 2.41 0.14
CA VAL A 56 6.91 2.88 -0.67
C VAL A 56 6.44 1.79 -1.62
N LEU A 57 7.34 1.15 -2.34
CA LEU A 57 7.03 0.07 -3.28
C LEU A 57 6.46 -1.15 -2.57
N ARG A 58 6.96 -1.53 -1.39
CA ARG A 58 6.41 -2.65 -0.60
C ARG A 58 5.00 -2.36 -0.08
N SER A 59 4.73 -1.12 0.33
CA SER A 59 3.39 -0.69 0.72
C SER A 59 2.40 -0.81 -0.45
N ALA A 60 2.76 -0.29 -1.61
CA ALA A 60 1.95 -0.34 -2.83
C ALA A 60 1.77 -1.77 -3.35
N ALA A 61 2.83 -2.58 -3.37
CA ALA A 61 2.80 -3.97 -3.81
C ALA A 61 1.85 -4.84 -2.98
N ALA A 62 1.74 -4.57 -1.67
CA ALA A 62 0.78 -5.26 -0.82
C ALA A 62 -0.66 -5.00 -1.25
N VAL A 63 -0.97 -3.78 -1.66
CA VAL A 63 -2.30 -3.39 -2.18
C VAL A 63 -2.55 -4.07 -3.53
N GLU A 64 -1.60 -3.97 -4.46
CA GLU A 64 -1.72 -4.54 -5.79
C GLU A 64 -1.94 -6.06 -5.75
N GLN A 65 -1.09 -6.79 -5.02
CA GLN A 65 -1.21 -8.23 -4.84
C GLN A 65 -2.59 -8.63 -4.32
N THR A 66 -3.10 -7.90 -3.33
CA THR A 66 -4.38 -8.21 -2.71
C THR A 66 -5.55 -7.99 -3.66
N PHE A 67 -5.64 -6.84 -4.29
CA PHE A 67 -6.76 -6.54 -5.17
C PHE A 67 -6.69 -7.33 -6.48
N GLY A 68 -5.50 -7.60 -7.01
CA GLY A 68 -5.29 -8.56 -8.09
C GLY A 68 -5.76 -9.96 -7.70
N GLY A 69 -5.38 -10.45 -6.52
CA GLY A 69 -5.82 -11.75 -6.00
C GLY A 69 -7.33 -11.86 -5.78
N ILE A 70 -7.98 -10.79 -5.31
CA ILE A 70 -9.44 -10.76 -5.13
C ILE A 70 -10.16 -10.91 -6.47
N THR A 71 -9.69 -10.26 -7.53
CA THR A 71 -10.34 -10.25 -8.84
C THR A 71 -10.01 -11.46 -9.69
N THR A 72 -8.73 -11.84 -9.76
CA THR A 72 -8.24 -12.87 -10.68
C THR A 72 -7.98 -14.21 -10.02
N ARG A 73 -7.95 -14.28 -8.70
CA ARG A 73 -7.47 -15.44 -7.90
C ARG A 73 -5.99 -15.74 -8.08
N LEU A 74 -5.23 -14.89 -8.73
CA LEU A 74 -3.79 -14.94 -8.86
C LEU A 74 -3.18 -13.95 -7.88
N TRP A 75 -2.33 -14.44 -7.00
CA TRP A 75 -1.70 -13.65 -5.93
C TRP A 75 -0.25 -13.35 -6.28
N ASP A 76 -0.05 -12.85 -7.50
CA ASP A 76 1.28 -12.53 -8.00
C ASP A 76 1.95 -11.48 -7.11
N ASP A 77 3.21 -11.73 -6.76
CA ASP A 77 4.01 -10.76 -6.03
C ASP A 77 4.57 -9.71 -7.02
N PRO A 78 4.25 -8.43 -6.86
CA PRO A 78 4.76 -7.37 -7.74
C PRO A 78 6.28 -7.19 -7.69
N PHE A 79 7.00 -7.91 -6.83
CA PHE A 79 8.44 -7.76 -6.62
C PHE A 79 9.26 -7.78 -7.92
N GLU A 80 8.92 -8.64 -8.89
CA GLU A 80 9.70 -8.79 -10.14
C GLU A 80 9.73 -7.54 -11.01
N TRP A 81 8.69 -6.71 -10.96
CA TRP A 81 8.59 -5.47 -11.76
C TRP A 81 8.67 -4.19 -10.96
N THR A 82 8.72 -4.27 -9.64
CA THR A 82 8.86 -3.11 -8.74
C THR A 82 10.26 -2.97 -8.14
N LEU A 83 11.27 -3.49 -8.84
CA LEU A 83 12.67 -3.38 -8.42
C LEU A 83 13.17 -1.92 -8.55
N PRO A 84 14.05 -1.47 -7.63
CA PRO A 84 14.65 -0.13 -7.70
C PRO A 84 15.28 0.19 -9.05
N GLU A 85 15.86 -0.81 -9.73
CA GLU A 85 16.47 -0.67 -11.05
C GLU A 85 15.45 -0.37 -12.16
N LYS A 86 14.20 -0.75 -11.96
CA LYS A 86 13.10 -0.49 -12.90
C LYS A 86 12.34 0.79 -12.56
N LEU A 87 12.20 1.09 -11.28
CA LEU A 87 11.45 2.23 -10.75
C LEU A 87 12.40 3.22 -10.05
N TYR A 88 13.41 3.68 -10.78
CA TYR A 88 14.52 4.47 -10.25
C TYR A 88 14.23 5.98 -10.10
N THR A 89 13.07 6.46 -10.54
CA THR A 89 12.65 7.87 -10.37
C THR A 89 11.28 7.98 -9.71
N LYS A 90 11.01 9.12 -9.08
CA LYS A 90 9.68 9.47 -8.55
C LYS A 90 8.58 9.33 -9.60
N GLN A 91 8.87 9.74 -10.83
CA GLN A 91 7.89 9.68 -11.93
C GLN A 91 7.50 8.23 -12.22
N LEU A 92 8.46 7.32 -12.31
CA LEU A 92 8.19 5.90 -12.55
C LEU A 92 7.42 5.27 -11.39
N ILE A 93 7.77 5.62 -10.15
CA ILE A 93 7.00 5.16 -8.99
C ILE A 93 5.58 5.72 -9.02
N SER A 94 5.39 7.00 -9.36
CA SER A 94 4.06 7.60 -9.48
C SER A 94 3.19 6.90 -10.52
N GLN A 95 3.76 6.55 -11.67
CA GLN A 95 3.06 5.77 -12.71
C GLN A 95 2.66 4.38 -12.19
N TYR A 96 3.54 3.71 -11.46
CA TYR A 96 3.22 2.44 -10.82
C TYR A 96 2.11 2.59 -9.77
N LEU A 97 2.10 3.67 -8.98
CA LEU A 97 1.01 3.94 -8.04
C LEU A 97 -0.33 4.16 -8.74
N ASP A 98 -0.34 4.75 -9.95
CA ASP A 98 -1.55 4.90 -10.75
C ASP A 98 -2.11 3.52 -11.19
N GLU A 99 -1.23 2.58 -11.53
CA GLU A 99 -1.62 1.19 -11.85
C GLU A 99 -2.19 0.47 -10.61
N VAL A 100 -1.57 0.66 -9.45
CA VAL A 100 -2.05 0.11 -8.17
C VAL A 100 -3.43 0.67 -7.81
N ASP A 101 -3.64 1.98 -7.97
CA ASP A 101 -4.93 2.62 -7.70
C ASP A 101 -6.02 2.10 -8.65
N LYS A 102 -5.68 1.83 -9.92
CA LYS A 102 -6.60 1.21 -10.87
C LYS A 102 -6.96 -0.22 -10.44
N THR A 103 -5.97 -1.06 -10.14
CA THR A 103 -6.19 -2.44 -9.67
C THR A 103 -7.04 -2.46 -8.40
N ARG A 104 -6.81 -1.53 -7.48
CA ARG A 104 -7.62 -1.35 -6.28
C ARG A 104 -9.06 -0.96 -6.61
N GLY A 105 -9.25 -0.02 -7.53
CA GLY A 105 -10.58 0.40 -8.00
C GLY A 105 -11.37 -0.76 -8.59
N ASP A 106 -10.73 -1.55 -9.46
CA ASP A 106 -11.32 -2.75 -10.06
C ASP A 106 -11.69 -3.79 -8.99
N GLY A 107 -10.83 -3.98 -7.99
CA GLY A 107 -11.09 -4.88 -6.88
C GLY A 107 -12.27 -4.44 -6.01
N PHE A 108 -12.38 -3.15 -5.70
CA PHE A 108 -13.55 -2.63 -4.98
C PHE A 108 -14.84 -2.69 -5.81
N ALA A 109 -14.77 -2.53 -7.13
CA ALA A 109 -15.92 -2.73 -8.00
C ALA A 109 -16.41 -4.20 -8.01
N PHE A 110 -15.51 -5.15 -7.80
CA PHE A 110 -15.84 -6.56 -7.64
C PHE A 110 -16.58 -6.85 -6.32
N ILE A 111 -16.28 -6.11 -5.24
CA ILE A 111 -16.92 -6.23 -3.92
C ILE A 111 -18.16 -5.33 -3.89
N LYS A 112 -19.34 -5.90 -4.06
CA LYS A 112 -20.56 -5.12 -4.30
C LYS A 112 -21.18 -4.47 -3.07
N ASN A 113 -21.04 -5.08 -1.90
CA ASN A 113 -21.68 -4.68 -0.63
C ASN A 113 -20.99 -5.32 0.57
N ASP A 114 -21.43 -4.96 1.77
CA ASP A 114 -20.87 -5.48 3.04
C ASP A 114 -21.02 -6.99 3.16
N GLU A 115 -22.09 -7.60 2.63
CA GLU A 115 -22.25 -9.05 2.61
C GLU A 115 -21.14 -9.74 1.80
N SER A 116 -20.68 -9.11 0.72
CA SER A 116 -19.56 -9.63 -0.09
C SER A 116 -18.25 -9.70 0.68
N LEU A 117 -18.06 -8.85 1.70
CA LEU A 117 -16.87 -8.85 2.56
C LEU A 117 -16.77 -10.09 3.44
N THR A 118 -17.90 -10.76 3.72
CA THR A 118 -17.92 -11.99 4.53
C THR A 118 -17.59 -13.24 3.71
N LYS A 119 -17.60 -13.15 2.38
CA LYS A 119 -17.30 -14.27 1.50
C LYS A 119 -15.85 -14.68 1.62
N SER A 120 -15.65 -15.99 1.81
CA SER A 120 -14.32 -16.57 1.86
C SER A 120 -13.76 -16.80 0.46
N ILE A 121 -12.47 -16.48 0.31
CA ILE A 121 -11.72 -16.65 -0.93
C ILE A 121 -10.42 -17.40 -0.65
N PRO A 122 -9.89 -18.16 -1.62
CA PRO A 122 -8.54 -18.66 -1.54
C PRO A 122 -7.56 -17.49 -1.47
N ALA A 123 -6.77 -17.42 -0.40
CA ALA A 123 -5.65 -16.52 -0.23
C ALA A 123 -4.34 -17.32 -0.24
N PRO A 124 -3.14 -16.70 -0.32
CA PRO A 124 -1.89 -17.41 -0.54
C PRO A 124 -1.61 -18.57 0.42
N VAL A 125 -2.02 -18.47 1.67
CA VAL A 125 -1.73 -19.48 2.70
C VAL A 125 -2.95 -20.31 3.05
N THR A 126 -4.14 -19.70 3.09
CA THR A 126 -5.38 -20.36 3.53
C THR A 126 -6.60 -19.63 2.98
N ILE A 127 -7.77 -20.24 3.11
CA ILE A 127 -9.05 -19.61 2.79
C ILE A 127 -9.38 -18.58 3.88
N LYS A 128 -9.72 -17.35 3.46
CA LYS A 128 -10.05 -16.23 4.37
C LYS A 128 -11.24 -15.44 3.86
N PRO A 129 -12.03 -14.81 4.76
CA PRO A 129 -12.99 -13.80 4.38
C PRO A 129 -12.30 -12.59 3.71
N ILE A 130 -12.94 -11.97 2.72
CA ILE A 130 -12.40 -10.78 2.05
C ILE A 130 -12.07 -9.68 3.06
N SER A 131 -12.94 -9.44 4.06
CA SER A 131 -12.68 -8.45 5.12
C SER A 131 -11.39 -8.70 5.88
N GLN A 132 -11.07 -9.95 6.20
CA GLN A 132 -9.81 -10.29 6.87
C GLN A 132 -8.61 -10.00 5.96
N VAL A 133 -8.70 -10.35 4.68
CA VAL A 133 -7.63 -10.07 3.70
C VAL A 133 -7.39 -8.56 3.58
N LEU A 134 -8.45 -7.75 3.53
CA LEU A 134 -8.33 -6.29 3.46
C LEU A 134 -7.69 -5.70 4.72
N ILE A 135 -8.06 -6.18 5.92
CA ILE A 135 -7.45 -5.74 7.20
C ILE A 135 -5.95 -6.08 7.22
N GLU A 136 -5.59 -7.31 6.87
CA GLU A 136 -4.18 -7.74 6.82
C GLU A 136 -3.37 -6.90 5.82
N THR A 137 -3.98 -6.53 4.70
CA THR A 137 -3.33 -5.69 3.68
C THR A 137 -3.14 -4.26 4.17
N LEU A 138 -4.15 -3.65 4.78
CA LEU A 138 -4.03 -2.32 5.40
C LEU A 138 -2.92 -2.30 6.45
N THR A 139 -2.92 -3.28 7.34
CA THR A 139 -1.90 -3.40 8.39
C THR A 139 -0.49 -3.51 7.80
N ARG A 140 -0.31 -4.32 6.75
CA ARG A 140 0.98 -4.50 6.08
C ARG A 140 1.42 -3.24 5.33
N SER A 141 0.51 -2.60 4.60
CA SER A 141 0.79 -1.36 3.86
C SER A 141 1.17 -0.22 4.80
N GLU A 142 0.40 0.00 5.86
CA GLU A 142 0.67 1.03 6.86
C GLU A 142 1.99 0.78 7.61
N HIS A 143 2.32 -0.49 7.89
CA HIS A 143 3.59 -0.84 8.48
C HIS A 143 4.78 -0.40 7.60
N TYR A 144 4.74 -0.68 6.30
CA TYR A 144 5.80 -0.25 5.39
C TYR A 144 5.80 1.27 5.19
N LEU A 145 4.63 1.87 5.06
CA LEU A 145 4.52 3.31 4.89
C LEU A 145 5.08 4.08 6.09
N GLY A 146 4.76 3.66 7.31
CA GLY A 146 5.34 4.25 8.53
C GLY A 146 6.86 4.15 8.57
N ARG A 147 7.46 3.05 8.05
CA ARG A 147 8.89 2.90 7.92
C ARG A 147 9.49 3.84 6.86
N ALA A 148 8.80 4.06 5.73
CA ALA A 148 9.24 5.04 4.73
C ALA A 148 9.35 6.44 5.34
N TYR A 149 8.36 6.87 6.12
CA TYR A 149 8.37 8.14 6.84
C TYR A 149 9.55 8.23 7.84
N ALA A 150 9.79 7.16 8.61
CA ALA A 150 10.91 7.12 9.56
C ALA A 150 12.28 7.21 8.87
N VAL A 151 12.46 6.49 7.76
CA VAL A 151 13.72 6.54 6.98
C VAL A 151 13.91 7.92 6.36
N PHE A 152 12.86 8.53 5.83
CA PHE A 152 12.95 9.90 5.31
C PHE A 152 13.43 10.89 6.36
N GLN A 153 12.94 10.81 7.60
CA GLN A 153 13.39 11.66 8.70
C GLN A 153 14.88 11.45 9.08
N MET A 154 15.45 10.29 8.76
CA MET A 154 16.88 10.06 8.95
C MET A 154 17.74 10.70 7.86
N LEU A 155 17.15 11.03 6.72
CA LEU A 155 17.85 11.55 5.55
C LEU A 155 17.62 13.05 5.32
N SER A 156 16.59 13.63 5.93
CA SER A 156 16.16 15.01 5.66
C SER A 156 15.60 15.69 6.91
N ASP A 157 15.90 16.97 7.07
CA ASP A 157 15.29 17.85 8.07
C ASP A 157 13.96 18.46 7.57
N GLU A 158 13.52 18.10 6.37
CA GLU A 158 12.27 18.57 5.81
C GLU A 158 11.07 18.07 6.63
N LYS A 159 10.07 18.93 6.78
CA LYS A 159 8.89 18.60 7.55
C LYS A 159 8.07 17.51 6.87
N LEU A 160 7.76 16.47 7.61
CA LEU A 160 6.87 15.41 7.13
C LEU A 160 5.47 15.95 6.76
N PRO A 161 4.83 15.33 5.74
CA PRO A 161 3.42 15.59 5.46
C PRO A 161 2.57 15.34 6.72
N ARG A 162 1.55 16.18 6.93
CA ARG A 162 0.62 15.94 8.04
C ARG A 162 -0.14 14.62 7.78
N ILE A 163 -0.16 13.79 8.81
CA ILE A 163 -1.09 12.67 8.86
C ILE A 163 -2.41 13.27 9.30
N GLU A 164 -3.42 13.27 8.43
CA GLU A 164 -4.76 13.65 8.85
C GLU A 164 -5.19 12.67 9.95
N SER A 165 -5.42 13.19 11.13
CA SER A 165 -5.98 12.41 12.24
C SER A 165 -7.42 12.07 11.91
N LEU A 166 -7.79 10.83 12.08
CA LEU A 166 -9.18 10.35 12.10
C LEU A 166 -10.04 11.16 13.05
#